data_b8fcf92e461b0987d973356373623fa2
#
_entry.id   b8fcf92e461b0987d973356373623fa2
#
_cell.length_a   1.000
_cell.length_b   1.000
_cell.length_c   1.000
_cell.angle_alpha   90.00
_cell.angle_beta   90.00
_cell.angle_gamma   90.00
#
_symmetry.space_group_name_H-M   'P 1'
#
loop_
_entity.id
_entity.type
_entity.pdbx_description
1 polymer ?
#
loop_
_entity_poly.entity_id
_entity_poly.type
_entity_poly.pdbx_seq_one_letter_code
_entity_poly.pdbx_strand_id
1 'polypeptide(L)'
;MKRYFSKTHAFTFLTILIFGTSCNGQVKKDLPKEKALESKKISVGQPKLIKTQGSQPSDNVHCSLQDKAGNLWFGTTGEGIYKFDGKSFSQFTATNGLCSNMVHCILEDKDGKIWIGTAAGVCLYDGKTFYKIQIPLPKNMPANKYRNTRDVFSIMQDKSGKLWFATIDGVYIYDGKSFTPFVVNEGVGGFMSSNNNVEYILEDKAGNIWFGGRVNEGVFRYDGKSITNLKPNGDNWAWPVLQDKNGNIWFSNWGGAYRYDGKSFIKSEGLSSGPVTRILEDKKGILWFGGGGRGICRYDGKSYTCFTTKDGLINNDVWSILEDRAGNLWVGTRNTGLFRYDGKSFVNFSE
;
A
#
# COMPACT_ATOMS: atom_id res chain seq x y z
N MET A 1 77.21 7.84 16.45
CA MET A 1 78.07 9.01 16.67
C MET A 1 77.24 10.26 16.76
N LYS A 2 77.24 10.90 17.95
CA LYS A 2 77.08 12.33 18.27
C LYS A 2 75.85 13.06 17.69
N ARG A 3 74.97 13.52 18.47
CA ARG A 3 74.81 14.52 19.57
C ARG A 3 73.91 15.65 19.06
N TYR A 4 72.76 15.87 19.74
CA TYR A 4 72.41 16.99 20.66
C TYR A 4 72.40 18.37 19.96
N PHE A 5 71.32 19.16 20.01
CA PHE A 5 70.94 20.05 21.08
C PHE A 5 69.56 20.71 20.84
N SER A 6 68.80 20.78 21.88
CA SER A 6 67.75 21.63 22.30
C SER A 6 67.98 23.14 22.12
N LYS A 7 66.93 23.93 21.89
CA LYS A 7 66.63 25.11 22.73
C LYS A 7 65.27 25.73 22.40
N THR A 8 64.52 25.92 23.42
CA THR A 8 63.38 26.79 23.71
C THR A 8 63.67 28.28 23.49
N HIS A 9 62.63 29.07 23.15
CA HIS A 9 62.25 30.41 23.62
C HIS A 9 61.08 30.89 22.78
N ALA A 10 59.88 31.12 23.28
CA ALA A 10 59.31 32.14 24.13
C ALA A 10 58.98 33.47 23.42
N PHE A 11 57.71 33.78 23.39
CA PHE A 11 57.01 35.07 23.38
C PHE A 11 57.35 36.14 22.36
N THR A 12 56.36 36.58 21.59
CA THR A 12 55.86 37.98 21.66
C THR A 12 54.51 38.15 20.97
N PHE A 13 53.60 38.79 21.65
CA PHE A 13 52.31 39.34 21.15
C PHE A 13 52.56 40.43 20.12
N LEU A 14 51.83 40.41 19.04
CA LEU A 14 51.61 41.61 18.25
C LEU A 14 50.17 41.63 17.73
N THR A 15 49.35 42.49 18.35
CA THR A 15 48.04 42.91 17.91
C THR A 15 48.18 43.83 16.70
N ILE A 16 47.60 43.39 15.56
CA ILE A 16 47.35 44.30 14.43
C ILE A 16 45.86 44.27 14.14
N LEU A 17 45.18 45.37 14.44
CA LEU A 17 43.85 45.67 13.96
C LEU A 17 43.95 46.00 12.43
N ILE A 18 43.30 45.23 11.61
CA ILE A 18 43.02 45.61 10.24
C ILE A 18 41.49 45.58 10.04
N PHE A 19 40.94 46.77 9.85
CA PHE A 19 39.57 46.92 9.35
C PHE A 19 39.51 46.38 7.91
N GLY A 20 38.85 45.27 7.72
CA GLY A 20 38.50 44.71 6.42
C GLY A 20 36.98 44.68 6.30
N THR A 21 36.39 45.54 5.48
CA THR A 21 34.99 45.49 5.06
C THR A 21 34.77 44.19 4.27
N SER A 22 34.21 43.19 4.90
CA SER A 22 33.79 41.96 4.22
C SER A 22 32.32 42.05 3.89
N CYS A 23 31.98 42.16 2.62
CA CYS A 23 30.64 41.88 2.09
C CYS A 23 30.32 40.41 2.28
N ASN A 24 29.63 40.07 3.36
CA ASN A 24 29.01 38.75 3.52
C ASN A 24 27.71 38.71 2.74
N GLY A 25 27.81 38.29 1.51
CA GLY A 25 26.68 37.77 0.77
C GLY A 25 26.30 36.40 1.32
N GLN A 26 25.57 36.37 2.43
CA GLN A 26 24.86 35.14 2.84
C GLN A 26 23.71 34.93 1.85
N VAL A 27 23.90 33.99 0.92
CA VAL A 27 22.80 33.36 0.23
C VAL A 27 22.04 32.56 1.27
N LYS A 28 21.01 33.18 1.86
CA LYS A 28 19.97 32.45 2.56
C LYS A 28 19.32 31.54 1.52
N LYS A 29 19.64 30.24 1.58
CA LYS A 29 18.77 29.22 1.04
C LYS A 29 17.48 29.32 1.84
N ASP A 30 16.47 30.00 1.28
CA ASP A 30 15.11 29.89 1.76
C ASP A 30 14.68 28.43 1.60
N LEU A 31 14.72 27.71 2.71
CA LEU A 31 13.96 26.46 2.83
C LEU A 31 12.50 26.83 2.59
N PRO A 32 11.77 26.07 1.77
CA PRO A 32 10.35 26.32 1.58
C PRO A 32 9.68 26.36 2.95
N LYS A 33 8.98 27.45 3.25
CA LYS A 33 8.17 27.56 4.46
C LYS A 33 7.27 26.33 4.52
N GLU A 34 7.39 25.55 5.61
CA GLU A 34 6.46 24.49 5.97
C GLU A 34 5.03 25.01 5.81
N LYS A 35 4.35 24.59 4.74
CA LYS A 35 2.90 24.72 4.68
C LYS A 35 2.37 23.74 5.71
N ALA A 36 1.85 24.25 6.81
CA ALA A 36 1.12 23.47 7.77
C ALA A 36 0.09 22.62 7.03
N LEU A 37 0.10 21.30 7.29
CA LEU A 37 -0.89 20.37 6.77
C LEU A 37 -2.26 20.77 7.34
N GLU A 38 -2.98 21.63 6.63
CA GLU A 38 -4.38 21.93 6.94
C GLU A 38 -5.23 20.75 6.52
N SER A 39 -5.63 19.93 7.49
CA SER A 39 -6.67 18.94 7.33
C SER A 39 -8.04 19.61 7.51
N LYS A 40 -8.96 19.42 6.58
CA LYS A 40 -10.37 19.77 6.79
C LYS A 40 -10.93 18.91 7.94
N LYS A 41 -11.09 19.51 9.13
CA LYS A 41 -11.77 18.85 10.26
C LYS A 41 -13.27 19.09 10.15
N ILE A 42 -14.04 18.03 10.24
CA ILE A 42 -15.49 18.06 10.24
C ILE A 42 -15.96 17.58 11.60
N SER A 43 -16.74 18.38 12.27
CA SER A 43 -17.39 18.02 13.52
C SER A 43 -18.85 18.51 13.55
N VAL A 44 -19.66 17.72 14.18
CA VAL A 44 -21.01 17.74 14.72
C VAL A 44 -21.90 16.72 13.99
N GLY A 45 -22.13 15.59 14.65
CA GLY A 45 -22.84 14.42 14.15
C GLY A 45 -21.89 13.23 14.00
N GLN A 46 -22.39 12.11 13.50
CA GLN A 46 -21.53 10.98 13.13
C GLN A 46 -20.51 11.46 12.08
N PRO A 47 -19.20 11.26 12.30
CA PRO A 47 -18.18 11.72 11.36
C PRO A 47 -18.35 11.00 10.02
N LYS A 48 -18.27 11.75 8.93
CA LYS A 48 -18.41 11.23 7.57
C LYS A 48 -17.21 11.60 6.71
N LEU A 49 -16.90 10.75 5.74
CA LEU A 49 -16.06 11.12 4.62
C LEU A 49 -16.81 12.18 3.81
N ILE A 50 -16.19 13.33 3.61
CA ILE A 50 -16.72 14.35 2.70
C ILE A 50 -15.95 14.23 1.38
N LYS A 51 -16.70 14.01 0.31
CA LYS A 51 -16.15 13.96 -1.03
C LYS A 51 -15.61 15.32 -1.47
N THR A 52 -14.51 15.30 -2.19
CA THR A 52 -13.98 16.51 -2.83
C THR A 52 -14.95 16.95 -3.94
N GLN A 53 -15.23 18.25 -4.02
CA GLN A 53 -16.06 18.77 -5.12
C GLN A 53 -15.42 18.43 -6.47
N GLY A 54 -16.18 17.77 -7.35
CA GLY A 54 -15.70 17.29 -8.65
C GLY A 54 -15.10 15.89 -8.64
N SER A 55 -15.17 15.16 -7.51
CA SER A 55 -14.78 13.73 -7.49
C SER A 55 -15.64 12.90 -8.46
N GLN A 56 -15.01 11.88 -9.05
CA GLN A 56 -15.67 11.02 -10.02
C GLN A 56 -16.58 10.01 -9.29
N PRO A 57 -17.78 9.72 -9.82
CA PRO A 57 -18.66 8.68 -9.25
C PRO A 57 -18.06 7.27 -9.24
N SER A 58 -16.97 7.06 -9.99
CA SER A 58 -16.26 5.78 -10.07
C SER A 58 -15.15 5.63 -9.03
N ASP A 59 -14.86 6.66 -8.22
CA ASP A 59 -13.81 6.60 -7.22
C ASP A 59 -14.17 5.59 -6.13
N ASN A 60 -13.16 4.82 -5.69
CA ASN A 60 -13.33 3.71 -4.75
C ASN A 60 -12.56 4.00 -3.47
N VAL A 61 -13.07 3.53 -2.34
CA VAL A 61 -12.24 3.30 -1.15
C VAL A 61 -11.48 2.00 -1.39
N HIS A 62 -10.26 2.12 -1.91
CA HIS A 62 -9.52 1.02 -2.54
C HIS A 62 -8.69 0.21 -1.56
N CYS A 63 -8.13 0.85 -0.55
CA CYS A 63 -7.31 0.20 0.47
C CYS A 63 -7.56 0.81 1.85
N SER A 64 -7.23 0.05 2.90
CA SER A 64 -7.43 0.46 4.28
C SER A 64 -6.34 -0.12 5.18
N LEU A 65 -6.01 0.62 6.25
CA LEU A 65 -5.05 0.23 7.27
C LEU A 65 -5.50 0.76 8.62
N GLN A 66 -5.27 0.02 9.71
CA GLN A 66 -5.24 0.57 11.06
C GLN A 66 -3.79 0.68 11.51
N ASP A 67 -3.34 1.92 11.81
CA ASP A 67 -1.98 2.18 12.30
C ASP A 67 -1.78 1.76 13.77
N LYS A 68 -0.52 1.72 14.23
CA LYS A 68 -0.18 1.36 15.61
C LYS A 68 -0.78 2.30 16.64
N ALA A 69 -1.03 3.56 16.27
CA ALA A 69 -1.68 4.55 17.11
C ALA A 69 -3.21 4.35 17.19
N GLY A 70 -3.78 3.46 16.35
CA GLY A 70 -5.20 3.15 16.31
C GLY A 70 -6.00 3.95 15.28
N ASN A 71 -5.37 4.86 14.54
CA ASN A 71 -6.06 5.57 13.47
C ASN A 71 -6.35 4.62 12.30
N LEU A 72 -7.46 4.88 11.62
CA LEU A 72 -7.82 4.17 10.39
C LEU A 72 -7.48 5.04 9.19
N TRP A 73 -6.87 4.42 8.20
CA TRP A 73 -6.48 5.05 6.95
C TRP A 73 -7.22 4.42 5.79
N PHE A 74 -7.76 5.26 4.91
CA PHE A 74 -8.56 4.82 3.75
C PHE A 74 -8.01 5.52 2.51
N GLY A 75 -7.36 4.75 1.63
CA GLY A 75 -6.87 5.23 0.35
C GLY A 75 -7.94 5.10 -0.72
N THR A 76 -8.03 6.10 -1.58
CA THR A 76 -9.03 6.18 -2.64
C THR A 76 -8.39 6.23 -4.03
N THR A 77 -9.18 5.99 -5.05
CA THR A 77 -8.71 6.03 -6.45
C THR A 77 -8.72 7.41 -7.08
N GLY A 78 -9.16 8.46 -6.35
CA GLY A 78 -9.21 9.82 -6.90
C GLY A 78 -9.19 10.93 -5.85
N GLU A 79 -9.52 10.63 -4.60
CA GLU A 79 -9.68 11.62 -3.54
C GLU A 79 -8.54 11.63 -2.52
N GLY A 80 -7.43 10.96 -2.82
CA GLY A 80 -6.29 10.85 -1.93
C GLY A 80 -6.54 9.87 -0.78
N ILE A 81 -6.19 10.28 0.42
CA ILE A 81 -6.24 9.45 1.62
C ILE A 81 -7.06 10.13 2.71
N TYR A 82 -7.90 9.35 3.38
CA TYR A 82 -8.61 9.78 4.58
C TYR A 82 -8.02 9.08 5.80
N LYS A 83 -7.79 9.85 6.87
CA LYS A 83 -7.39 9.36 8.18
C LYS A 83 -8.52 9.60 9.16
N PHE A 84 -8.95 8.58 9.88
CA PHE A 84 -9.95 8.64 10.94
C PHE A 84 -9.28 8.41 12.30
N ASP A 85 -9.38 9.35 13.21
CA ASP A 85 -8.78 9.31 14.54
C ASP A 85 -9.73 8.76 15.64
N GLY A 86 -10.86 8.18 15.22
CA GLY A 86 -11.93 7.74 16.10
C GLY A 86 -13.01 8.81 16.35
N LYS A 87 -12.77 10.07 15.98
CA LYS A 87 -13.68 11.20 16.18
C LYS A 87 -13.97 11.98 14.90
N SER A 88 -12.96 12.13 14.05
CA SER A 88 -13.05 12.93 12.82
C SER A 88 -12.22 12.36 11.70
N PHE A 89 -12.60 12.69 10.47
CA PHE A 89 -11.79 12.42 9.29
C PHE A 89 -10.91 13.62 8.93
N SER A 90 -9.68 13.35 8.55
CA SER A 90 -8.76 14.28 7.90
C SER A 90 -8.47 13.77 6.51
N GLN A 91 -8.58 14.61 5.49
CA GLN A 91 -8.27 14.26 4.10
C GLN A 91 -6.91 14.82 3.69
N PHE A 92 -6.11 14.01 3.03
CA PHE A 92 -4.84 14.41 2.42
C PHE A 92 -4.87 14.12 0.92
N THR A 93 -4.54 15.14 0.15
CA THR A 93 -4.52 15.09 -1.31
C THR A 93 -3.17 15.54 -1.85
N ALA A 94 -2.99 15.54 -3.16
CA ALA A 94 -1.79 16.06 -3.79
C ALA A 94 -1.51 17.53 -3.43
N THR A 95 -2.55 18.32 -3.14
CA THR A 95 -2.39 19.70 -2.67
C THR A 95 -1.82 19.80 -1.25
N ASN A 96 -1.91 18.75 -0.46
CA ASN A 96 -1.33 18.62 0.88
C ASN A 96 0.04 17.90 0.86
N GLY A 97 0.60 17.62 -0.33
CA GLY A 97 1.89 16.97 -0.49
C GLY A 97 1.84 15.46 -0.71
N LEU A 98 0.66 14.83 -0.72
CA LEU A 98 0.51 13.44 -1.14
C LEU A 98 0.98 13.28 -2.59
N CYS A 99 1.66 12.19 -2.93
CA CYS A 99 2.28 12.01 -4.25
C CYS A 99 1.27 11.90 -5.39
N SER A 100 0.06 11.38 -5.11
CA SER A 100 -1.07 11.30 -6.04
C SER A 100 -2.37 11.10 -5.27
N ASN A 101 -3.48 11.57 -5.83
CA ASN A 101 -4.81 11.28 -5.27
C ASN A 101 -5.28 9.85 -5.55
N MET A 102 -4.63 9.13 -6.47
CA MET A 102 -4.89 7.72 -6.70
C MET A 102 -3.97 6.88 -5.84
N VAL A 103 -4.54 6.26 -4.80
CA VAL A 103 -3.84 5.45 -3.78
C VAL A 103 -4.20 3.99 -3.97
N HIS A 104 -3.19 3.13 -4.14
CA HIS A 104 -3.36 1.70 -4.36
C HIS A 104 -3.20 0.87 -3.08
N CYS A 105 -2.24 1.23 -2.24
CA CYS A 105 -1.94 0.50 -1.01
C CYS A 105 -1.37 1.41 0.08
N ILE A 106 -1.50 0.96 1.33
CA ILE A 106 -0.97 1.62 2.52
C ILE A 106 -0.35 0.56 3.41
N LEU A 107 0.83 0.84 3.93
CA LEU A 107 1.54 -0.01 4.88
C LEU A 107 2.13 0.85 6.00
N GLU A 108 1.96 0.46 7.26
CA GLU A 108 2.79 0.94 8.36
C GLU A 108 3.95 -0.02 8.58
N ASP A 109 5.18 0.48 8.50
CA ASP A 109 6.36 -0.33 8.74
C ASP A 109 6.61 -0.58 10.23
N LYS A 110 7.63 -1.39 10.53
CA LYS A 110 8.01 -1.70 11.92
C LYS A 110 8.39 -0.45 12.73
N ASP A 111 8.87 0.59 12.06
CA ASP A 111 9.31 1.84 12.68
C ASP A 111 8.17 2.88 12.81
N GLY A 112 6.94 2.52 12.40
CA GLY A 112 5.74 3.36 12.49
C GLY A 112 5.60 4.38 11.37
N LYS A 113 6.39 4.27 10.30
CA LYS A 113 6.27 5.12 9.11
C LYS A 113 5.19 4.56 8.19
N ILE A 114 4.38 5.44 7.62
CA ILE A 114 3.31 5.05 6.70
C ILE A 114 3.81 5.15 5.25
N TRP A 115 3.92 4.02 4.61
CA TRP A 115 4.26 3.89 3.20
C TRP A 115 3.00 3.81 2.36
N ILE A 116 2.94 4.59 1.29
CA ILE A 116 1.75 4.73 0.46
C ILE A 116 2.14 4.50 -0.99
N GLY A 117 1.59 3.46 -1.58
CA GLY A 117 1.71 3.17 -3.01
C GLY A 117 0.65 3.93 -3.80
N THR A 118 1.08 4.69 -4.78
CA THR A 118 0.21 5.56 -5.58
C THR A 118 0.47 5.39 -7.07
N ALA A 119 -0.39 5.96 -7.91
CA ALA A 119 -0.18 6.06 -9.35
C ALA A 119 1.03 6.94 -9.76
N ALA A 120 1.61 7.70 -8.83
CA ALA A 120 2.79 8.53 -9.08
C ALA A 120 4.05 8.02 -8.34
N GLY A 121 4.03 6.80 -7.85
CA GLY A 121 5.12 6.15 -7.11
C GLY A 121 4.85 6.01 -5.63
N VAL A 122 5.92 5.94 -4.85
CA VAL A 122 5.87 5.75 -3.40
C VAL A 122 5.86 7.10 -2.69
N CYS A 123 4.94 7.24 -1.75
CA CYS A 123 4.90 8.32 -0.78
C CYS A 123 5.19 7.77 0.61
N LEU A 124 6.03 8.44 1.38
CA LEU A 124 6.31 8.14 2.78
C LEU A 124 5.73 9.26 3.64
N TYR A 125 4.96 8.91 4.66
CA TYR A 125 4.46 9.85 5.66
C TYR A 125 5.12 9.58 7.00
N ASP A 126 5.75 10.58 7.60
CA ASP A 126 6.50 10.48 8.86
C ASP A 126 5.68 10.90 10.10
N GLY A 127 4.39 11.13 9.92
CA GLY A 127 3.51 11.67 10.96
C GLY A 127 3.22 13.18 10.79
N LYS A 128 3.98 13.89 9.95
CA LYS A 128 3.84 15.34 9.70
C LYS A 128 3.81 15.67 8.21
N THR A 129 4.71 15.10 7.45
CA THR A 129 4.98 15.49 6.05
C THR A 129 5.01 14.27 5.14
N PHE A 130 4.60 14.46 3.90
CA PHE A 130 4.73 13.47 2.84
C PHE A 130 6.02 13.68 2.06
N TYR A 131 6.76 12.60 1.85
CA TYR A 131 8.00 12.57 1.07
C TYR A 131 7.83 11.64 -0.12
N LYS A 132 8.19 12.11 -1.30
CA LYS A 132 8.25 11.26 -2.48
C LYS A 132 9.52 10.43 -2.45
N ILE A 133 9.37 9.11 -2.49
CA ILE A 133 10.47 8.16 -2.56
C ILE A 133 10.67 7.74 -4.01
N GLN A 134 11.89 7.91 -4.51
CA GLN A 134 12.24 7.56 -5.89
C GLN A 134 12.67 6.09 -5.95
N ILE A 135 11.91 5.26 -6.65
CA ILE A 135 12.37 3.94 -7.07
C ILE A 135 13.17 4.14 -8.35
N PRO A 136 14.44 3.68 -8.42
CA PRO A 136 15.25 3.80 -9.63
C PRO A 136 14.62 3.02 -10.79
N LEU A 137 14.48 3.64 -11.94
CA LEU A 137 14.06 2.93 -13.15
C LEU A 137 15.22 2.11 -13.73
N PRO A 138 14.96 0.92 -14.29
CA PRO A 138 15.98 0.15 -15.00
C PRO A 138 16.55 0.96 -16.17
N LYS A 139 17.88 0.95 -16.33
CA LYS A 139 18.59 1.75 -17.35
C LYS A 139 18.17 1.47 -18.81
N ASN A 140 17.63 0.29 -19.08
CA ASN A 140 17.28 -0.18 -20.42
C ASN A 140 15.78 -0.33 -20.64
N MET A 141 14.96 0.38 -19.85
CA MET A 141 13.51 0.29 -20.01
C MET A 141 13.06 1.08 -21.24
N PRO A 142 12.40 0.45 -22.21
CA PRO A 142 11.84 1.19 -23.33
C PRO A 142 10.79 2.16 -22.79
N ALA A 143 10.89 3.43 -23.20
CA ALA A 143 9.89 4.45 -22.86
C ALA A 143 8.51 3.98 -23.34
N ASN A 144 7.70 3.49 -22.43
CA ASN A 144 6.36 3.05 -22.78
C ASN A 144 5.42 4.27 -22.78
N LYS A 145 5.08 4.75 -23.97
CA LYS A 145 4.25 5.92 -24.22
C LYS A 145 2.85 5.86 -23.57
N TYR A 146 2.41 4.67 -23.18
CA TYR A 146 1.05 4.41 -22.73
C TYR A 146 0.93 3.95 -21.27
N ARG A 147 2.04 3.86 -20.53
CA ARG A 147 2.03 3.40 -19.14
C ARG A 147 2.68 4.43 -18.22
N ASN A 148 2.00 4.72 -17.13
CA ASN A 148 2.62 5.38 -16.00
C ASN A 148 3.50 4.35 -15.28
N THR A 149 4.81 4.39 -15.55
CA THR A 149 5.82 3.48 -14.99
C THR A 149 6.02 3.66 -13.48
N ARG A 150 5.17 4.43 -12.82
CA ARG A 150 5.32 4.80 -11.41
C ARG A 150 4.27 4.19 -10.50
N ASP A 151 3.30 3.45 -11.07
CA ASP A 151 2.27 2.78 -10.27
C ASP A 151 2.89 1.77 -9.31
N VAL A 152 2.56 1.91 -8.03
CA VAL A 152 2.94 0.98 -6.96
C VAL A 152 1.67 0.38 -6.38
N PHE A 153 1.42 -0.88 -6.70
CA PHE A 153 0.16 -1.57 -6.40
C PHE A 153 0.13 -2.22 -5.02
N SER A 154 1.28 -2.71 -4.56
CA SER A 154 1.40 -3.37 -3.26
C SER A 154 2.73 -3.04 -2.61
N ILE A 155 2.72 -2.89 -1.30
CA ILE A 155 3.90 -2.73 -0.46
C ILE A 155 3.78 -3.74 0.68
N MET A 156 4.85 -4.48 0.93
CA MET A 156 4.92 -5.47 2.01
C MET A 156 6.25 -5.31 2.75
N GLN A 157 6.24 -5.46 4.07
CA GLN A 157 7.47 -5.62 4.85
C GLN A 157 7.61 -7.08 5.23
N ASP A 158 8.72 -7.71 4.85
CA ASP A 158 9.01 -9.10 5.19
C ASP A 158 9.50 -9.24 6.64
N LYS A 159 9.55 -10.47 7.13
CA LYS A 159 10.02 -10.81 8.49
C LYS A 159 11.46 -10.37 8.77
N SER A 160 12.29 -10.18 7.72
CA SER A 160 13.64 -9.64 7.85
C SER A 160 13.65 -8.11 7.98
N GLY A 161 12.53 -7.46 7.74
CA GLY A 161 12.34 -6.01 7.78
C GLY A 161 12.58 -5.30 6.46
N LYS A 162 12.87 -6.01 5.37
CA LYS A 162 12.96 -5.43 4.03
C LYS A 162 11.57 -5.09 3.51
N LEU A 163 11.48 -3.99 2.76
CA LEU A 163 10.25 -3.61 2.09
C LEU A 163 10.27 -4.09 0.64
N TRP A 164 9.17 -4.65 0.21
CA TRP A 164 8.93 -5.14 -1.14
C TRP A 164 7.88 -4.27 -1.80
N PHE A 165 8.17 -3.81 -3.01
CA PHE A 165 7.29 -2.92 -3.78
C PHE A 165 6.89 -3.60 -5.08
N ALA A 166 5.61 -3.89 -5.24
CA ALA A 166 5.05 -4.38 -6.49
C ALA A 166 4.68 -3.21 -7.39
N THR A 167 5.25 -3.18 -8.57
CA THR A 167 5.05 -2.10 -9.53
C THR A 167 4.62 -2.65 -10.88
N ILE A 168 4.19 -1.77 -11.76
CA ILE A 168 3.89 -2.13 -13.15
C ILE A 168 5.11 -2.68 -13.90
N ASP A 169 6.32 -2.36 -13.44
CA ASP A 169 7.58 -2.72 -14.08
C ASP A 169 8.27 -3.92 -13.44
N GLY A 170 7.73 -4.40 -12.33
CA GLY A 170 8.29 -5.51 -11.56
C GLY A 170 8.32 -5.25 -10.07
N VAL A 171 9.17 -5.98 -9.39
CA VAL A 171 9.31 -5.91 -7.94
C VAL A 171 10.64 -5.27 -7.58
N TYR A 172 10.61 -4.44 -6.54
CA TYR A 172 11.80 -3.83 -5.96
C TYR A 172 11.86 -4.14 -4.48
N ILE A 173 13.06 -4.45 -4.00
CA ILE A 173 13.35 -4.68 -2.58
C ILE A 173 14.11 -3.47 -2.05
N TYR A 174 13.65 -2.93 -0.91
CA TYR A 174 14.33 -1.85 -0.20
C TYR A 174 14.86 -2.35 1.14
N ASP A 175 16.14 -2.23 1.36
CA ASP A 175 16.85 -2.69 2.56
C ASP A 175 17.03 -1.61 3.64
N GLY A 176 16.39 -0.45 3.46
CA GLY A 176 16.55 0.74 4.30
C GLY A 176 17.56 1.75 3.73
N LYS A 177 18.33 1.39 2.69
CA LYS A 177 19.36 2.25 2.06
C LYS A 177 19.19 2.35 0.55
N SER A 178 18.94 1.23 -0.09
CA SER A 178 18.90 1.13 -1.55
C SER A 178 17.77 0.23 -2.05
N PHE A 179 17.32 0.53 -3.28
CA PHE A 179 16.39 -0.32 -4.00
C PHE A 179 17.16 -1.30 -4.90
N THR A 180 16.80 -2.57 -4.83
CA THR A 180 17.31 -3.63 -5.71
C THR A 180 16.13 -4.20 -6.50
N PRO A 181 16.19 -4.24 -7.85
CA PRO A 181 15.17 -4.90 -8.65
C PRO A 181 15.18 -6.41 -8.38
N PHE A 182 13.99 -7.01 -8.35
CA PHE A 182 13.79 -8.45 -8.19
C PHE A 182 12.98 -8.97 -9.38
N VAL A 183 13.58 -9.88 -10.14
CA VAL A 183 12.94 -10.46 -11.33
C VAL A 183 12.09 -11.64 -10.91
N VAL A 184 10.76 -11.52 -11.09
CA VAL A 184 9.79 -12.57 -10.75
C VAL A 184 9.65 -13.57 -11.91
N ASN A 185 9.68 -13.08 -13.14
CA ASN A 185 9.53 -13.90 -14.35
C ASN A 185 10.42 -13.37 -15.47
N GLU A 186 11.28 -14.23 -16.02
CA GLU A 186 12.17 -13.91 -17.15
C GLU A 186 11.54 -14.16 -18.52
N GLY A 187 10.29 -14.62 -18.58
CA GLY A 187 9.57 -14.96 -19.80
C GLY A 187 9.34 -13.77 -20.75
N VAL A 188 8.92 -14.03 -21.97
CA VAL A 188 8.73 -13.03 -23.03
C VAL A 188 7.38 -12.34 -22.89
N GLY A 189 7.36 -11.02 -22.65
CA GLY A 189 6.15 -10.23 -22.52
C GLY A 189 5.49 -9.83 -23.83
N GLY A 190 4.17 -9.85 -23.85
CA GLY A 190 3.38 -9.25 -24.91
C GLY A 190 3.11 -7.75 -24.66
N PHE A 191 2.55 -7.07 -25.67
CA PHE A 191 2.30 -5.62 -25.68
C PHE A 191 1.43 -5.08 -24.52
N MET A 192 0.57 -5.90 -23.91
CA MET A 192 -0.36 -5.51 -22.84
C MET A 192 0.04 -6.00 -21.45
N SER A 193 1.08 -6.78 -21.35
CA SER A 193 1.55 -7.35 -20.10
C SER A 193 3.08 -7.36 -20.10
N SER A 194 3.68 -6.56 -19.25
CA SER A 194 5.06 -6.87 -18.86
C SER A 194 5.00 -8.16 -18.04
N ASN A 195 5.88 -9.11 -18.29
CA ASN A 195 5.96 -10.37 -17.53
C ASN A 195 6.21 -10.14 -16.03
N ASN A 196 6.43 -8.90 -15.63
CA ASN A 196 6.74 -8.49 -14.28
C ASN A 196 5.70 -7.51 -13.69
N ASN A 197 4.50 -7.37 -14.30
CA ASN A 197 3.43 -6.56 -13.72
C ASN A 197 2.82 -7.26 -12.51
N VAL A 198 3.47 -7.08 -11.37
CA VAL A 198 3.03 -7.61 -10.08
C VAL A 198 2.11 -6.62 -9.41
N GLU A 199 0.92 -7.06 -9.01
CA GLU A 199 -0.09 -6.24 -8.35
C GLU A 199 -0.21 -6.58 -6.85
N TYR A 200 0.18 -7.80 -6.45
CA TYR A 200 0.10 -8.28 -5.08
C TYR A 200 1.37 -9.03 -4.66
N ILE A 201 1.79 -8.77 -3.44
CA ILE A 201 2.86 -9.49 -2.76
C ILE A 201 2.34 -9.95 -1.40
N LEU A 202 2.62 -11.20 -1.05
CA LEU A 202 2.27 -11.80 0.23
C LEU A 202 3.45 -12.62 0.77
N GLU A 203 3.84 -12.45 2.02
CA GLU A 203 4.73 -13.37 2.72
C GLU A 203 3.89 -14.37 3.52
N ASP A 204 4.12 -15.67 3.31
CA ASP A 204 3.44 -16.70 4.07
C ASP A 204 4.13 -16.96 5.45
N LYS A 205 3.50 -17.79 6.28
CA LYS A 205 4.02 -18.14 7.62
C LYS A 205 5.37 -18.84 7.56
N ALA A 206 5.66 -19.54 6.46
CA ALA A 206 6.93 -20.23 6.23
C ALA A 206 8.04 -19.30 5.72
N GLY A 207 7.71 -18.04 5.37
CA GLY A 207 8.64 -17.04 4.83
C GLY A 207 8.77 -17.08 3.31
N ASN A 208 7.91 -17.82 2.61
CA ASN A 208 7.88 -17.74 1.16
C ASN A 208 7.19 -16.45 0.73
N ILE A 209 7.69 -15.82 -0.31
CA ILE A 209 7.09 -14.64 -0.92
C ILE A 209 6.29 -15.05 -2.15
N TRP A 210 5.02 -14.66 -2.16
CA TRP A 210 4.10 -14.95 -3.24
C TRP A 210 3.85 -13.69 -4.06
N PHE A 211 3.86 -13.83 -5.38
CA PHE A 211 3.64 -12.76 -6.33
C PHE A 211 2.49 -13.11 -7.26
N GLY A 212 1.63 -12.16 -7.51
CA GLY A 212 0.53 -12.30 -8.44
C GLY A 212 0.16 -10.99 -9.10
N GLY A 213 -0.57 -11.10 -10.21
CA GLY A 213 -0.97 -9.95 -11.00
C GLY A 213 -1.22 -10.34 -12.45
N ARG A 214 -0.94 -9.41 -13.34
CA ARG A 214 -1.06 -9.63 -14.78
C ARG A 214 0.24 -10.14 -15.38
N VAL A 215 0.82 -11.15 -14.74
CA VAL A 215 2.12 -11.74 -15.13
C VAL A 215 1.97 -12.84 -16.19
N ASN A 216 0.76 -13.06 -16.73
CA ASN A 216 0.40 -13.99 -17.80
C ASN A 216 0.70 -15.48 -17.56
N GLU A 217 1.18 -15.85 -16.39
CA GLU A 217 1.58 -17.22 -16.12
C GLU A 217 1.13 -17.74 -14.75
N GLY A 218 0.11 -17.11 -14.13
CA GLY A 218 -0.42 -17.54 -12.84
C GLY A 218 0.18 -16.79 -11.67
N VAL A 219 0.64 -17.51 -10.65
CA VAL A 219 1.29 -16.95 -9.46
C VAL A 219 2.69 -17.53 -9.31
N PHE A 220 3.55 -16.76 -8.66
CA PHE A 220 4.92 -17.17 -8.39
C PHE A 220 5.15 -17.23 -6.89
N ARG A 221 5.88 -18.25 -6.45
CA ARG A 221 6.33 -18.41 -5.06
C ARG A 221 7.85 -18.44 -5.04
N TYR A 222 8.44 -17.56 -4.24
CA TYR A 222 9.86 -17.50 -3.95
C TYR A 222 10.13 -18.05 -2.56
N ASP A 223 10.96 -19.09 -2.42
CA ASP A 223 11.29 -19.76 -1.17
C ASP A 223 12.60 -19.26 -0.52
N GLY A 224 13.13 -18.15 -1.01
CA GLY A 224 14.42 -17.59 -0.61
C GLY A 224 15.59 -18.04 -1.50
N LYS A 225 15.39 -19.05 -2.36
CA LYS A 225 16.42 -19.61 -3.27
C LYS A 225 15.95 -19.70 -4.70
N SER A 226 14.73 -20.16 -4.91
CA SER A 226 14.16 -20.45 -6.22
C SER A 226 12.74 -19.90 -6.35
N ILE A 227 12.34 -19.66 -7.59
CA ILE A 227 10.98 -19.22 -7.91
C ILE A 227 10.25 -20.41 -8.56
N THR A 228 9.08 -20.74 -8.01
CA THR A 228 8.15 -21.74 -8.57
C THR A 228 6.95 -21.04 -9.16
N ASN A 229 6.62 -21.37 -10.40
CA ASN A 229 5.40 -20.91 -11.06
C ASN A 229 4.25 -21.88 -10.76
N LEU A 230 3.09 -21.34 -10.39
CA LEU A 230 1.87 -22.09 -10.07
C LEU A 230 0.71 -21.50 -10.86
N LYS A 231 -0.11 -22.37 -11.47
CA LYS A 231 -1.26 -21.96 -12.27
C LYS A 231 -2.56 -22.44 -11.63
N PRO A 232 -3.23 -21.60 -10.85
CA PRO A 232 -4.52 -21.95 -10.26
C PRO A 232 -5.53 -22.30 -11.36
N ASN A 233 -5.93 -23.56 -11.47
CA ASN A 233 -6.88 -24.06 -12.47
C ASN A 233 -6.54 -23.72 -13.94
N GLY A 234 -5.25 -23.57 -14.25
CA GLY A 234 -4.82 -23.17 -15.59
C GLY A 234 -4.95 -21.69 -15.90
N ASP A 235 -5.40 -20.87 -14.94
CA ASP A 235 -5.53 -19.43 -15.10
C ASP A 235 -4.18 -18.75 -15.13
N ASN A 236 -4.04 -17.80 -16.05
CA ASN A 236 -2.81 -17.03 -16.21
C ASN A 236 -2.76 -15.82 -15.28
N TRP A 237 -3.88 -15.42 -14.68
CA TRP A 237 -3.97 -14.24 -13.82
C TRP A 237 -4.59 -14.64 -12.48
N ALA A 238 -3.83 -14.47 -11.42
CA ALA A 238 -4.32 -14.65 -10.07
C ALA A 238 -3.53 -13.79 -9.08
N TRP A 239 -4.18 -13.45 -7.98
CA TRP A 239 -3.63 -12.60 -6.95
C TRP A 239 -3.60 -13.36 -5.62
N PRO A 240 -2.43 -13.56 -4.97
CA PRO A 240 -2.36 -14.06 -3.60
C PRO A 240 -2.84 -12.95 -2.65
N VAL A 241 -3.89 -13.20 -1.90
CA VAL A 241 -4.53 -12.16 -1.09
C VAL A 241 -4.29 -12.37 0.40
N LEU A 242 -4.36 -13.62 0.87
CA LEU A 242 -4.32 -13.94 2.29
C LEU A 242 -3.78 -15.35 2.52
N GLN A 243 -3.00 -15.54 3.61
CA GLN A 243 -2.84 -16.84 4.23
C GLN A 243 -3.74 -16.94 5.45
N ASP A 244 -4.67 -17.92 5.46
CA ASP A 244 -5.58 -18.13 6.58
C ASP A 244 -4.88 -18.76 7.82
N LYS A 245 -5.59 -18.85 8.93
CA LYS A 245 -5.07 -19.46 10.18
C LYS A 245 -4.69 -20.92 10.01
N ASN A 246 -5.32 -21.62 9.08
CA ASN A 246 -5.07 -23.03 8.80
C ASN A 246 -3.86 -23.23 7.86
N GLY A 247 -3.23 -22.14 7.39
CA GLY A 247 -2.06 -22.15 6.51
C GLY A 247 -2.40 -22.18 5.03
N ASN A 248 -3.67 -22.18 4.64
CA ASN A 248 -4.04 -22.12 3.23
C ASN A 248 -3.77 -20.75 2.66
N ILE A 249 -3.31 -20.68 1.41
CA ILE A 249 -3.20 -19.43 0.67
C ILE A 249 -4.48 -19.22 -0.16
N TRP A 250 -5.08 -18.07 0.01
CA TRP A 250 -6.25 -17.68 -0.76
C TRP A 250 -5.84 -16.78 -1.92
N PHE A 251 -6.33 -17.13 -3.08
CA PHE A 251 -6.14 -16.42 -4.33
C PHE A 251 -7.47 -15.91 -4.85
N SER A 252 -7.40 -14.77 -5.50
CA SER A 252 -8.50 -14.25 -6.29
C SER A 252 -8.16 -14.24 -7.78
N ASN A 253 -9.17 -14.33 -8.63
CA ASN A 253 -9.09 -14.07 -10.05
C ASN A 253 -10.44 -13.54 -10.56
N TRP A 254 -10.57 -13.38 -11.88
CA TRP A 254 -11.84 -12.94 -12.49
C TRP A 254 -12.99 -13.93 -12.30
N GLY A 255 -12.70 -15.21 -12.08
CA GLY A 255 -13.67 -16.29 -11.88
C GLY A 255 -14.07 -16.54 -10.43
N GLY A 256 -13.52 -15.78 -9.46
CA GLY A 256 -13.84 -15.94 -8.05
C GLY A 256 -12.63 -16.08 -7.13
N ALA A 257 -12.73 -16.95 -6.12
CA ALA A 257 -11.66 -17.23 -5.16
C ALA A 257 -11.24 -18.70 -5.21
N TYR A 258 -9.97 -18.94 -4.94
CA TYR A 258 -9.36 -20.26 -4.83
C TYR A 258 -8.57 -20.37 -3.55
N ARG A 259 -8.57 -21.56 -2.96
CA ARG A 259 -7.77 -21.90 -1.81
C ARG A 259 -6.69 -22.90 -2.22
N TYR A 260 -5.46 -22.63 -1.87
CA TYR A 260 -4.33 -23.55 -2.01
C TYR A 260 -3.95 -24.13 -0.65
N ASP A 261 -3.99 -25.44 -0.51
CA ASP A 261 -3.71 -26.18 0.72
C ASP A 261 -2.25 -26.68 0.82
N GLY A 262 -1.39 -26.26 -0.09
CA GLY A 262 -0.02 -26.71 -0.25
C GLY A 262 0.15 -27.80 -1.31
N LYS A 263 -0.95 -28.37 -1.81
CA LYS A 263 -0.95 -29.45 -2.82
C LYS A 263 -1.82 -29.11 -4.02
N SER A 264 -3.03 -28.64 -3.79
CA SER A 264 -4.03 -28.40 -4.82
C SER A 264 -4.74 -27.06 -4.68
N PHE A 265 -5.22 -26.53 -5.80
CA PHE A 265 -6.10 -25.38 -5.84
C PHE A 265 -7.55 -25.83 -5.83
N ILE A 266 -8.31 -25.35 -4.87
CA ILE A 266 -9.72 -25.67 -4.69
C ILE A 266 -10.53 -24.41 -4.93
N LYS A 267 -11.41 -24.45 -5.92
CA LYS A 267 -12.31 -23.34 -6.22
C LYS A 267 -13.38 -23.17 -5.15
N SER A 268 -13.69 -21.94 -4.82
CA SER A 268 -14.72 -21.57 -3.85
C SER A 268 -16.08 -21.44 -4.57
N GLU A 269 -16.87 -22.50 -4.61
CA GLU A 269 -18.11 -22.58 -5.40
C GLU A 269 -19.13 -21.48 -5.04
N GLY A 270 -19.23 -21.08 -3.79
CA GLY A 270 -20.12 -20.00 -3.33
C GLY A 270 -19.75 -18.60 -3.82
N LEU A 271 -18.60 -18.45 -4.50
CA LEU A 271 -18.05 -17.16 -4.98
C LEU A 271 -17.78 -17.17 -6.49
N SER A 272 -18.44 -18.04 -7.25
CA SER A 272 -18.12 -18.29 -8.66
C SER A 272 -18.58 -17.22 -9.65
N SER A 273 -19.33 -16.20 -9.23
CA SER A 273 -19.87 -15.16 -10.13
C SER A 273 -19.14 -13.82 -9.99
N GLY A 274 -18.05 -13.64 -10.72
CA GLY A 274 -17.31 -12.38 -10.81
C GLY A 274 -16.08 -12.28 -9.87
N PRO A 275 -15.28 -11.22 -10.01
CA PRO A 275 -14.02 -11.10 -9.31
C PRO A 275 -14.19 -10.96 -7.79
N VAL A 276 -13.30 -11.58 -7.04
CA VAL A 276 -13.07 -11.28 -5.62
C VAL A 276 -11.90 -10.31 -5.56
N THR A 277 -12.11 -9.14 -4.97
CA THR A 277 -11.09 -8.08 -4.92
C THR A 277 -10.33 -8.08 -3.60
N ARG A 278 -10.99 -8.53 -2.52
CA ARG A 278 -10.41 -8.57 -1.16
C ARG A 278 -10.87 -9.80 -0.42
N ILE A 279 -9.97 -10.34 0.40
CA ILE A 279 -10.23 -11.44 1.33
C ILE A 279 -9.62 -11.03 2.67
N LEU A 280 -10.37 -11.21 3.75
CA LEU A 280 -9.95 -10.97 5.12
C LEU A 280 -10.35 -12.17 5.98
N GLU A 281 -9.50 -12.65 6.85
CA GLU A 281 -9.86 -13.52 7.97
C GLU A 281 -9.95 -12.65 9.23
N ASP A 282 -11.14 -12.61 9.85
CA ASP A 282 -11.34 -11.84 11.08
C ASP A 282 -10.78 -12.59 12.31
N LYS A 283 -10.71 -11.93 13.46
CA LYS A 283 -10.21 -12.48 14.73
C LYS A 283 -10.98 -13.71 15.20
N LYS A 284 -12.21 -13.91 14.73
CA LYS A 284 -13.04 -15.09 15.01
C LYS A 284 -12.76 -16.24 14.04
N GLY A 285 -11.96 -15.98 13.00
CA GLY A 285 -11.63 -16.93 11.94
C GLY A 285 -12.70 -17.06 10.87
N ILE A 286 -13.57 -16.09 10.76
CA ILE A 286 -14.52 -15.96 9.67
C ILE A 286 -13.79 -15.32 8.48
N LEU A 287 -13.93 -15.91 7.32
CA LEU A 287 -13.42 -15.34 6.09
C LEU A 287 -14.45 -14.40 5.47
N TRP A 288 -13.99 -13.21 5.10
CA TRP A 288 -14.78 -12.18 4.45
C TRP A 288 -14.26 -11.94 3.05
N PHE A 289 -15.18 -11.90 2.08
CA PHE A 289 -14.87 -11.76 0.66
C PHE A 289 -15.59 -10.54 0.10
N GLY A 290 -14.84 -9.60 -0.45
CA GLY A 290 -15.36 -8.46 -1.20
C GLY A 290 -15.14 -8.66 -2.69
N GLY A 291 -16.05 -8.16 -3.51
CA GLY A 291 -15.87 -8.27 -4.95
C GLY A 291 -16.95 -7.57 -5.76
N GLY A 292 -16.77 -7.58 -7.08
CA GLY A 292 -17.66 -6.89 -7.99
C GLY A 292 -19.09 -7.41 -7.96
N GLY A 293 -20.04 -6.54 -7.64
CA GLY A 293 -21.47 -6.77 -7.80
C GLY A 293 -22.16 -7.64 -6.75
N ARG A 294 -21.41 -8.31 -5.85
CA ARG A 294 -22.01 -9.25 -4.88
C ARG A 294 -22.12 -8.69 -3.45
N GLY A 295 -21.57 -7.50 -3.20
CA GLY A 295 -21.43 -6.95 -1.85
C GLY A 295 -20.27 -7.59 -1.09
N ILE A 296 -20.48 -7.82 0.20
CA ILE A 296 -19.53 -8.49 1.08
C ILE A 296 -20.11 -9.82 1.54
N CYS A 297 -19.36 -10.91 1.38
CA CYS A 297 -19.78 -12.24 1.79
C CYS A 297 -18.89 -12.75 2.93
N ARG A 298 -19.49 -13.31 3.95
CA ARG A 298 -18.78 -14.04 5.01
C ARG A 298 -18.89 -15.55 4.80
N TYR A 299 -17.85 -16.28 5.17
CA TYR A 299 -17.80 -17.72 5.15
C TYR A 299 -17.39 -18.24 6.53
N ASP A 300 -18.24 -19.07 7.11
CA ASP A 300 -18.06 -19.65 8.46
C ASP A 300 -17.40 -21.03 8.46
N GLY A 301 -16.88 -21.48 7.33
CA GLY A 301 -16.33 -22.81 7.11
C GLY A 301 -17.34 -23.81 6.51
N LYS A 302 -18.63 -23.46 6.42
CA LYS A 302 -19.71 -24.30 5.91
C LYS A 302 -20.53 -23.62 4.84
N SER A 303 -20.93 -22.38 5.07
CA SER A 303 -21.85 -21.64 4.24
C SER A 303 -21.42 -20.18 4.00
N TYR A 304 -21.88 -19.60 2.90
CA TYR A 304 -21.71 -18.19 2.56
C TYR A 304 -22.98 -17.43 2.93
N THR A 305 -22.80 -16.28 3.59
CA THR A 305 -23.84 -15.27 3.79
C THR A 305 -23.36 -13.97 3.20
N CYS A 306 -24.08 -13.43 2.21
CA CYS A 306 -23.70 -12.19 1.53
C CYS A 306 -24.61 -11.03 1.93
N PHE A 307 -24.00 -9.87 2.11
CA PHE A 307 -24.67 -8.60 2.41
C PHE A 307 -24.50 -7.66 1.23
N THR A 308 -25.59 -7.02 0.86
CA THR A 308 -25.71 -6.22 -0.36
C THR A 308 -26.32 -4.85 -0.05
N THR A 309 -26.67 -4.12 -1.08
CA THR A 309 -27.44 -2.86 -0.95
C THR A 309 -28.79 -3.05 -0.26
N LYS A 310 -29.36 -4.25 -0.26
CA LYS A 310 -30.58 -4.59 0.49
C LYS A 310 -30.34 -4.64 2.01
N ASP A 311 -29.09 -4.81 2.42
CA ASP A 311 -28.68 -4.95 3.81
C ASP A 311 -27.99 -3.69 4.34
N GLY A 312 -28.02 -2.60 3.55
CA GLY A 312 -27.55 -1.27 3.98
C GLY A 312 -26.21 -0.82 3.37
N LEU A 313 -25.62 -1.57 2.41
CA LEU A 313 -24.51 -1.04 1.60
C LEU A 313 -25.06 -0.03 0.59
N ILE A 314 -24.25 0.98 0.21
CA ILE A 314 -24.60 1.88 -0.91
C ILE A 314 -24.28 1.23 -2.24
N ASN A 315 -23.23 0.40 -2.30
CA ASN A 315 -22.77 -0.21 -3.53
C ASN A 315 -22.26 -1.64 -3.27
N ASN A 316 -22.55 -2.55 -4.17
CA ASN A 316 -22.13 -3.94 -4.08
C ASN A 316 -20.68 -4.17 -4.55
N ASP A 317 -20.02 -3.18 -5.13
CA ASP A 317 -18.61 -3.27 -5.52
C ASP A 317 -17.71 -2.95 -4.33
N VAL A 318 -17.31 -3.98 -3.60
CA VAL A 318 -16.44 -3.87 -2.41
C VAL A 318 -14.98 -3.92 -2.83
N TRP A 319 -14.18 -2.91 -2.44
CA TRP A 319 -12.78 -2.76 -2.80
C TRP A 319 -11.81 -2.85 -1.63
N SER A 320 -12.27 -2.59 -0.42
CA SER A 320 -11.44 -2.78 0.78
C SER A 320 -12.25 -3.36 1.93
N ILE A 321 -11.58 -4.18 2.75
CA ILE A 321 -12.12 -4.76 3.98
C ILE A 321 -11.02 -4.66 5.03
N LEU A 322 -11.36 -4.17 6.22
CA LEU A 322 -10.48 -4.06 7.37
C LEU A 322 -11.23 -4.42 8.64
N GLU A 323 -10.69 -5.28 9.49
CA GLU A 323 -11.14 -5.44 10.87
C GLU A 323 -10.31 -4.52 11.77
N ASP A 324 -11.00 -3.62 12.50
CA ASP A 324 -10.32 -2.77 13.48
C ASP A 324 -10.01 -3.53 14.79
N ARG A 325 -9.27 -2.88 15.69
CA ARG A 325 -8.90 -3.51 16.97
C ARG A 325 -10.11 -3.83 17.85
N ALA A 326 -11.20 -3.11 17.68
CA ALA A 326 -12.46 -3.32 18.40
C ALA A 326 -13.29 -4.47 17.80
N GLY A 327 -12.88 -5.03 16.65
CA GLY A 327 -13.60 -6.11 15.96
C GLY A 327 -14.70 -5.63 15.03
N ASN A 328 -14.76 -4.34 14.72
CA ASN A 328 -15.67 -3.86 13.67
C ASN A 328 -15.04 -4.07 12.29
N LEU A 329 -15.85 -4.42 11.32
CA LEU A 329 -15.42 -4.49 9.92
C LEU A 329 -15.70 -3.14 9.24
N TRP A 330 -14.65 -2.60 8.62
CA TRP A 330 -14.74 -1.44 7.76
C TRP A 330 -14.73 -1.90 6.31
N VAL A 331 -15.72 -1.48 5.55
CA VAL A 331 -15.98 -1.91 4.18
C VAL A 331 -15.94 -0.70 3.28
N GLY A 332 -14.97 -0.65 2.39
CA GLY A 332 -14.85 0.36 1.37
C GLY A 332 -15.46 -0.13 0.05
N THR A 333 -16.27 0.70 -0.56
CA THR A 333 -16.99 0.37 -1.81
C THR A 333 -16.67 1.39 -2.90
N ARG A 334 -17.20 1.13 -4.10
CA ARG A 334 -17.27 2.09 -5.20
C ARG A 334 -18.04 3.35 -4.78
N ASN A 335 -17.82 4.45 -5.49
CA ASN A 335 -18.39 5.78 -5.21
C ASN A 335 -17.97 6.34 -3.85
N THR A 336 -16.75 6.03 -3.41
CA THR A 336 -16.16 6.46 -2.13
C THR A 336 -17.05 6.08 -0.94
N GLY A 337 -17.78 4.98 -1.06
CA GLY A 337 -18.62 4.46 0.02
C GLY A 337 -17.76 3.84 1.12
N LEU A 338 -18.02 4.24 2.37
CA LEU A 338 -17.37 3.66 3.54
C LEU A 338 -18.42 3.28 4.59
N PHE A 339 -18.34 2.04 5.05
CA PHE A 339 -19.27 1.46 6.02
C PHE A 339 -18.52 0.81 7.16
N ARG A 340 -19.12 0.81 8.33
CA ARG A 340 -18.71 0.00 9.47
C ARG A 340 -19.80 -0.99 9.80
N TYR A 341 -19.44 -2.28 9.85
CA TYR A 341 -20.31 -3.36 10.31
C TYR A 341 -19.94 -3.73 11.74
N ASP A 342 -20.90 -3.69 12.64
CA ASP A 342 -20.75 -3.95 14.08
C ASP A 342 -21.10 -5.38 14.48
N GLY A 343 -21.36 -6.25 13.50
CA GLY A 343 -21.85 -7.62 13.69
C GLY A 343 -23.38 -7.75 13.53
N LYS A 344 -24.10 -6.64 13.40
CA LYS A 344 -25.57 -6.61 13.24
C LYS A 344 -26.01 -5.76 12.05
N SER A 345 -25.44 -4.58 11.91
CA SER A 345 -25.85 -3.59 10.92
C SER A 345 -24.69 -2.87 10.29
N PHE A 346 -24.91 -2.34 9.09
CA PHE A 346 -23.97 -1.45 8.42
C PHE A 346 -24.30 0.00 8.75
N VAL A 347 -23.32 0.71 9.29
CA VAL A 347 -23.40 2.14 9.56
C VAL A 347 -22.61 2.87 8.47
N ASN A 348 -23.28 3.79 7.77
CA ASN A 348 -22.67 4.57 6.69
C ASN A 348 -21.80 5.72 7.21
N PHE A 349 -20.56 5.77 6.79
CA PHE A 349 -19.57 6.81 7.09
C PHE A 349 -19.22 7.69 5.88
N SER A 350 -19.91 7.55 4.76
CA SER A 350 -19.78 8.41 3.57
C SER A 350 -21.00 9.31 3.40
N GLU A 351 -20.85 10.37 2.57
CA GLU A 351 -21.96 11.25 2.18
C GLU A 351 -22.95 10.56 1.24
#